data_e122457900c06d51772d95d95aabd8bc
#
_entry.id   e122457900c06d51772d95d95aabd8bc
#
_cell.length_a   1.000
_cell.length_b   1.000
_cell.length_c   1.000
_cell.angle_alpha   90.00
_cell.angle_beta   90.00
_cell.angle_gamma   90.00
#
_symmetry.space_group_name_H-M   'P 1'
#
loop_
_entity.id
_entity.type
_entity.pdbx_description
1 polymer ?
#
loop_
_entity_poly.entity_id
_entity_poly.type
_entity_poly.pdbx_seq_one_letter_code
_entity_poly.pdbx_strand_id
1 'polypeptide(L)'
;MTTWLIDKSALVRLAASPDAAEWAVRIGRGLVRITTVTRLEAGYSARSGPELRAGWQQPPLSSMPVEYLTPAIENRAVEVLTLLADRRQHRAPSIPELIIAATAELAGLTVLHLDKDFEVIAQITGQPVERLNVQQ
;
A
#
# COMPACT_ATOMS: atom_id res chain seq x y z
N MET A 1 1.75 -16.04 9.87
CA MET A 1 0.51 -15.46 9.33
C MET A 1 0.86 -14.29 8.46
N THR A 2 0.27 -14.19 7.30
CA THR A 2 0.50 -13.04 6.40
C THR A 2 -0.24 -11.82 6.91
N THR A 3 0.44 -10.69 6.88
CA THR A 3 -0.13 -9.37 7.11
C THR A 3 0.22 -8.50 5.91
N TRP A 4 -0.65 -7.57 5.57
CA TRP A 4 -0.54 -6.78 4.34
C TRP A 4 -0.42 -5.30 4.64
N LEU A 5 0.24 -4.60 3.72
CA LEU A 5 0.21 -3.13 3.63
C LEU A 5 -0.46 -2.79 2.30
N ILE A 6 -1.60 -2.11 2.36
CA ILE A 6 -2.39 -1.83 1.16
C ILE A 6 -1.93 -0.54 0.48
N ASP A 7 -1.81 -0.60 -0.85
CA ASP A 7 -1.62 0.58 -1.68
C ASP A 7 -2.96 1.12 -2.16
N LYS A 8 -3.00 2.40 -2.51
CA LYS A 8 -4.20 3.04 -3.03
C LYS A 8 -4.78 2.28 -4.24
N SER A 9 -3.91 1.75 -5.13
CA SER A 9 -4.36 1.04 -6.32
C SER A 9 -5.26 -0.16 -6.00
N ALA A 10 -4.97 -0.86 -4.89
CA ALA A 10 -5.82 -1.95 -4.42
C ALA A 10 -7.00 -1.43 -3.61
N LEU A 11 -6.77 -0.43 -2.76
CA LEU A 11 -7.80 0.12 -1.88
C LEU A 11 -9.05 0.55 -2.66
N VAL A 12 -8.87 1.27 -3.75
CA VAL A 12 -9.99 1.79 -4.56
C VAL A 12 -10.73 0.69 -5.33
N ARG A 13 -10.16 -0.51 -5.43
CA ARG A 13 -10.73 -1.64 -6.16
C ARG A 13 -11.16 -2.80 -5.27
N LEU A 14 -11.02 -2.66 -3.95
CA LEU A 14 -11.37 -3.75 -3.02
C LEU A 14 -12.79 -4.27 -3.21
N ALA A 15 -13.76 -3.37 -3.30
CA ALA A 15 -15.17 -3.74 -3.42
C ALA A 15 -15.48 -4.46 -4.72
N ALA A 16 -14.68 -4.24 -5.78
CA ALA A 16 -14.86 -4.86 -7.09
C ALA A 16 -14.14 -6.22 -7.20
N SER A 17 -13.36 -6.61 -6.20
CA SER A 17 -12.66 -7.89 -6.23
C SER A 17 -13.63 -9.04 -6.00
N PRO A 18 -13.48 -10.18 -6.73
CA PRO A 18 -14.23 -11.38 -6.40
C PRO A 18 -13.91 -11.92 -4.99
N ASP A 19 -12.78 -11.50 -4.41
CA ASP A 19 -12.36 -11.89 -3.07
C ASP A 19 -12.73 -10.84 -2.02
N ALA A 20 -13.63 -9.90 -2.33
CA ALA A 20 -13.98 -8.77 -1.45
C ALA A 20 -14.41 -9.24 -0.05
N ALA A 21 -15.17 -10.33 0.04
CA ALA A 21 -15.63 -10.86 1.33
C ALA A 21 -14.47 -11.36 2.19
N GLU A 22 -13.48 -12.01 1.58
CA GLU A 22 -12.29 -12.48 2.29
C GLU A 22 -11.45 -11.30 2.77
N TRP A 23 -11.30 -10.28 1.94
CA TRP A 23 -10.58 -9.07 2.34
C TRP A 23 -11.28 -8.33 3.46
N ALA A 24 -12.61 -8.26 3.45
CA ALA A 24 -13.36 -7.65 4.53
C ALA A 24 -13.10 -8.36 5.87
N VAL A 25 -13.02 -9.69 5.88
CA VAL A 25 -12.68 -10.46 7.08
C VAL A 25 -11.27 -10.14 7.55
N ARG A 26 -10.28 -10.14 6.65
CA ARG A 26 -8.88 -9.85 6.99
C ARG A 26 -8.72 -8.44 7.54
N ILE A 27 -9.40 -7.47 6.91
CA ILE A 27 -9.40 -6.07 7.36
C ILE A 27 -10.01 -5.97 8.75
N GLY A 28 -11.16 -6.60 8.98
CA GLY A 28 -11.82 -6.60 10.27
C GLY A 28 -10.98 -7.21 11.39
N ARG A 29 -10.05 -8.12 11.04
CA ARG A 29 -9.12 -8.74 11.98
C ARG A 29 -7.83 -7.95 12.18
N GLY A 30 -7.69 -6.79 11.55
CA GLY A 30 -6.50 -5.95 11.67
C GLY A 30 -5.27 -6.47 10.93
N LEU A 31 -5.47 -7.37 9.95
CA LEU A 31 -4.37 -7.99 9.20
C LEU A 31 -3.91 -7.15 8.01
N VAL A 32 -4.67 -6.12 7.64
CA VAL A 32 -4.34 -5.20 6.55
C VAL A 32 -4.05 -3.84 7.14
N ARG A 33 -2.84 -3.35 6.94
CA ARG A 33 -2.36 -2.07 7.45
C ARG A 33 -2.29 -1.04 6.35
N ILE A 34 -2.16 0.22 6.74
CA ILE A 34 -2.15 1.34 5.79
C ILE A 34 -1.10 2.37 6.22
N THR A 35 -0.43 3.00 5.25
CA THR A 35 0.49 4.10 5.53
C THR A 35 -0.25 5.42 5.59
N THR A 36 0.37 6.43 6.24
CA THR A 36 -0.11 7.81 6.17
C THR A 36 -0.17 8.30 4.73
N VAL A 37 0.81 7.92 3.90
CA VAL A 37 0.83 8.29 2.47
C VAL A 37 -0.46 7.83 1.77
N THR A 38 -0.84 6.56 1.95
CA THR A 38 -2.05 6.02 1.33
C THR A 38 -3.31 6.66 1.90
N ARG A 39 -3.33 6.95 3.21
CA ARG A 39 -4.45 7.68 3.83
C ARG A 39 -4.64 9.05 3.20
N LEU A 40 -3.55 9.77 2.99
CA LEU A 40 -3.59 11.09 2.36
C LEU A 40 -4.06 10.99 0.91
N GLU A 41 -3.57 10.01 0.16
CA GLU A 41 -4.01 9.77 -1.21
C GLU A 41 -5.51 9.45 -1.29
N ALA A 42 -5.99 8.59 -0.40
CA ALA A 42 -7.41 8.24 -0.33
C ALA A 42 -8.27 9.45 0.05
N GLY A 43 -7.81 10.22 1.03
CA GLY A 43 -8.53 11.41 1.49
C GLY A 43 -8.56 12.54 0.48
N TYR A 44 -7.52 12.62 -0.36
CA TYR A 44 -7.44 13.65 -1.40
C TYR A 44 -8.63 13.61 -2.36
N SER A 45 -9.23 12.45 -2.55
CA SER A 45 -10.38 12.26 -3.43
C SER A 45 -11.72 12.67 -2.81
N ALA A 46 -11.76 12.97 -1.52
CA ALA A 46 -13.00 13.37 -0.85
C ALA A 46 -13.50 14.72 -1.37
N ARG A 47 -14.81 14.85 -1.48
CA ARG A 47 -15.45 16.06 -2.04
C ARG A 47 -15.75 17.11 -0.99
N SER A 48 -15.66 16.77 0.30
CA SER A 48 -15.96 17.68 1.40
C SER A 48 -15.34 17.19 2.71
N GLY A 49 -15.22 18.10 3.68
CA GLY A 49 -14.78 17.74 5.02
C GLY A 49 -15.66 16.70 5.69
N PRO A 50 -16.99 16.83 5.68
CA PRO A 50 -17.88 15.81 6.25
C PRO A 50 -17.71 14.43 5.61
N GLU A 51 -17.57 14.36 4.28
CA GLU A 51 -17.33 13.09 3.58
C GLU A 51 -16.00 12.47 4.03
N LEU A 52 -14.95 13.27 4.15
CA LEU A 52 -13.65 12.79 4.59
C LEU A 52 -13.70 12.27 6.03
N ARG A 53 -14.33 13.01 6.94
CA ARG A 53 -14.46 12.57 8.34
C ARG A 53 -15.24 11.27 8.45
N ALA A 54 -16.32 11.14 7.68
CA ALA A 54 -17.11 9.90 7.65
C ALA A 54 -16.25 8.73 7.13
N GLY A 55 -15.44 8.97 6.10
CA GLY A 55 -14.54 7.95 5.55
C GLY A 55 -13.55 7.41 6.57
N TRP A 56 -12.97 8.27 7.40
CA TRP A 56 -12.03 7.82 8.45
C TRP A 56 -12.70 6.94 9.51
N GLN A 57 -13.99 7.15 9.75
CA GLN A 57 -14.73 6.49 10.82
C GLN A 57 -15.40 5.19 10.38
N GLN A 58 -15.37 4.88 9.10
CA GLN A 58 -16.06 3.72 8.54
C GLN A 58 -15.08 2.70 7.97
N PRO A 59 -15.45 1.40 7.98
CA PRO A 59 -14.68 0.40 7.26
C PRO A 59 -14.63 0.74 5.77
N PRO A 60 -13.54 0.42 5.07
CA PRO A 60 -12.40 -0.36 5.56
C PRO A 60 -11.36 0.45 6.34
N LEU A 61 -11.32 1.78 6.17
CA LEU A 61 -10.22 2.60 6.71
C LEU A 61 -10.16 2.57 8.24
N SER A 62 -11.33 2.59 8.92
CA SER A 62 -11.37 2.59 10.38
C SER A 62 -10.80 1.32 11.01
N SER A 63 -10.69 0.24 10.24
CA SER A 63 -10.21 -1.06 10.72
C SER A 63 -8.77 -1.35 10.32
N MET A 64 -8.10 -0.41 9.65
CA MET A 64 -6.72 -0.57 9.20
C MET A 64 -5.75 0.12 10.15
N PRO A 65 -4.91 -0.63 10.89
CA PRO A 65 -3.85 0.00 11.69
C PRO A 65 -2.88 0.78 10.79
N VAL A 66 -2.34 1.88 11.31
CA VAL A 66 -1.40 2.71 10.56
C VAL A 66 0.03 2.25 10.81
N GLU A 67 0.77 2.01 9.73
CA GLU A 67 2.22 1.84 9.78
C GLU A 67 2.88 3.18 9.53
N TYR A 68 3.56 3.69 10.53
CA TYR A 68 4.20 5.01 10.45
C TYR A 68 5.60 4.90 9.85
N LEU A 69 6.04 5.99 9.24
CA LEU A 69 7.40 6.09 8.71
C LEU A 69 8.40 6.15 9.86
N THR A 70 9.58 5.58 9.60
CA THR A 70 10.73 5.68 10.49
C THR A 70 11.93 6.18 9.67
N PRO A 71 12.99 6.70 10.32
CA PRO A 71 14.20 7.07 9.59
C PRO A 71 14.77 5.92 8.75
N ALA A 72 14.71 4.69 9.27
CA ALA A 72 15.19 3.52 8.53
C ALA A 72 14.39 3.29 7.23
N ILE A 73 13.06 3.47 7.28
CA ILE A 73 12.20 3.34 6.12
C ILE A 73 12.54 4.41 5.08
N GLU A 74 12.73 5.65 5.51
CA GLU A 74 13.07 6.74 4.60
C GLU A 74 14.40 6.48 3.91
N ASN A 75 15.41 6.07 4.67
CA ASN A 75 16.73 5.72 4.11
C ASN A 75 16.64 4.55 3.14
N ARG A 76 15.84 3.53 3.46
CA ARG A 76 15.65 2.39 2.56
C ARG A 76 14.99 2.78 1.24
N ALA A 77 14.02 3.69 1.27
CA ALA A 77 13.38 4.18 0.05
C ALA A 77 14.40 4.87 -0.87
N VAL A 78 15.29 5.68 -0.31
CA VAL A 78 16.37 6.33 -1.07
C VAL A 78 17.34 5.30 -1.66
N GLU A 79 17.70 4.30 -0.87
CA GLU A 79 18.59 3.22 -1.33
C GLU A 79 17.97 2.45 -2.50
N VAL A 80 16.68 2.09 -2.38
CA VAL A 80 15.99 1.36 -3.45
C VAL A 80 15.91 2.18 -4.72
N LEU A 81 15.64 3.49 -4.62
CA LEU A 81 15.68 4.37 -5.78
C LEU A 81 17.03 4.33 -6.47
N THR A 82 18.13 4.36 -5.71
CA THR A 82 19.49 4.30 -6.24
C THR A 82 19.72 2.97 -6.96
N LEU A 83 19.31 1.86 -6.36
CA LEU A 83 19.46 0.54 -6.98
C LEU A 83 18.62 0.40 -8.27
N LEU A 84 17.46 1.02 -8.30
CA LEU A 84 16.64 1.07 -9.52
C LEU A 84 17.33 1.91 -10.62
N ALA A 85 17.96 3.00 -10.22
CA ALA A 85 18.71 3.86 -11.16
C ALA A 85 19.87 3.10 -11.83
N ASP A 86 20.53 2.20 -11.10
CA ASP A 86 21.57 1.35 -11.66
C ASP A 86 21.04 0.46 -12.79
N ARG A 87 19.74 0.17 -12.77
CA ARG A 87 19.06 -0.58 -13.83
C ARG A 87 18.28 0.32 -14.79
N ARG A 88 18.43 1.63 -14.67
CA ARG A 88 17.68 2.63 -15.45
C ARG A 88 16.17 2.48 -15.28
N GLN A 89 15.72 2.06 -14.09
CA GLN A 89 14.30 1.84 -13.76
C GLN A 89 13.78 2.79 -12.68
N HIS A 90 14.57 3.80 -12.29
CA HIS A 90 14.25 4.70 -11.17
C HIS A 90 13.05 5.60 -11.44
N ARG A 91 12.60 5.71 -12.68
CA ARG A 91 11.42 6.53 -13.03
C ARG A 91 10.14 5.68 -13.15
N ALA A 92 10.24 4.37 -13.04
CA ALA A 92 9.06 3.51 -13.13
C ALA A 92 8.16 3.68 -11.91
N PRO A 93 8.63 3.51 -10.65
CA PRO A 93 7.77 3.73 -9.50
C PRO A 93 7.63 5.22 -9.19
N SER A 94 6.48 5.59 -8.64
CA SER A 94 6.27 6.90 -8.06
C SER A 94 6.97 7.00 -6.70
N ILE A 95 7.14 8.24 -6.22
CA ILE A 95 7.70 8.48 -4.89
C ILE A 95 6.86 7.83 -3.79
N PRO A 96 5.51 7.98 -3.77
CA PRO A 96 4.70 7.27 -2.79
C PRO A 96 4.89 5.75 -2.82
N GLU A 97 5.01 5.15 -3.99
CA GLU A 97 5.22 3.71 -4.12
C GLU A 97 6.54 3.24 -3.51
N LEU A 98 7.61 4.02 -3.68
CA LEU A 98 8.91 3.73 -3.06
C LEU A 98 8.80 3.75 -1.53
N ILE A 99 8.08 4.72 -0.98
CA ILE A 99 7.90 4.85 0.47
C ILE A 99 7.05 3.69 1.01
N ILE A 100 5.95 3.36 0.32
CA ILE A 100 5.08 2.25 0.72
C ILE A 100 5.84 0.92 0.69
N ALA A 101 6.59 0.68 -0.39
CA ALA A 101 7.38 -0.55 -0.53
C ALA A 101 8.42 -0.68 0.57
N ALA A 102 9.16 0.39 0.87
CA ALA A 102 10.16 0.38 1.94
C ALA A 102 9.51 0.15 3.31
N THR A 103 8.35 0.74 3.56
CA THR A 103 7.60 0.52 4.78
C THR A 103 7.24 -0.96 4.94
N ALA A 104 6.68 -1.55 3.90
CA ALA A 104 6.29 -2.96 3.92
C ALA A 104 7.48 -3.88 4.13
N GLU A 105 8.58 -3.62 3.42
CA GLU A 105 9.78 -4.45 3.52
C GLU A 105 10.32 -4.48 4.95
N LEU A 106 10.48 -3.32 5.56
CA LEU A 106 11.08 -3.24 6.90
C LEU A 106 10.12 -3.67 8.00
N ALA A 107 8.81 -3.55 7.77
CA ALA A 107 7.79 -3.99 8.74
C ALA A 107 7.40 -5.47 8.57
N GLY A 108 7.92 -6.15 7.57
CA GLY A 108 7.60 -7.56 7.33
C GLY A 108 6.19 -7.77 6.77
N LEU A 109 5.69 -6.83 5.98
CA LEU A 109 4.35 -6.87 5.41
C LEU A 109 4.40 -7.18 3.91
N THR A 110 3.35 -7.82 3.40
CA THR A 110 3.16 -8.03 1.97
C THR A 110 2.42 -6.83 1.39
N VAL A 111 2.95 -6.22 0.32
CA VAL A 111 2.26 -5.12 -0.35
C VAL A 111 1.06 -5.67 -1.14
N LEU A 112 -0.14 -5.18 -0.82
CA LEU A 112 -1.35 -5.50 -1.59
C LEU A 112 -1.58 -4.36 -2.59
N HIS A 113 -1.53 -4.67 -3.88
CA HIS A 113 -1.49 -3.65 -4.93
C HIS A 113 -2.21 -4.06 -6.21
N LEU A 114 -2.39 -3.08 -7.11
CA LEU A 114 -2.80 -3.25 -8.50
C LEU A 114 -1.92 -2.41 -9.43
N ASP A 115 -0.63 -2.28 -9.10
CA ASP A 115 0.32 -1.50 -9.88
C ASP A 115 1.59 -2.31 -10.10
N LYS A 116 1.92 -2.57 -11.37
CA LYS A 116 3.10 -3.35 -11.74
C LYS A 116 4.42 -2.79 -11.19
N ASP A 117 4.45 -1.52 -10.81
CA ASP A 117 5.67 -0.89 -10.31
C ASP A 117 6.13 -1.52 -9.00
N PHE A 118 5.22 -2.07 -8.19
CA PHE A 118 5.60 -2.82 -6.99
C PHE A 118 6.33 -4.12 -7.35
N GLU A 119 5.99 -4.73 -8.47
CA GLU A 119 6.71 -5.92 -8.96
C GLU A 119 8.12 -5.56 -9.41
N VAL A 120 8.30 -4.38 -10.03
CA VAL A 120 9.63 -3.85 -10.39
C VAL A 120 10.48 -3.64 -9.14
N ILE A 121 9.91 -3.03 -8.11
CA ILE A 121 10.61 -2.83 -6.83
C ILE A 121 10.97 -4.18 -6.21
N ALA A 122 10.07 -5.14 -6.22
CA ALA A 122 10.28 -6.46 -5.63
C ALA A 122 11.41 -7.23 -6.31
N GLN A 123 11.71 -6.98 -7.58
CA GLN A 123 12.85 -7.57 -8.27
C GLN A 123 14.19 -7.11 -7.67
N ILE A 124 14.22 -5.90 -7.08
CA ILE A 124 15.41 -5.38 -6.40
C ILE A 124 15.47 -5.88 -4.96
N THR A 125 14.35 -5.82 -4.24
CA THR A 125 14.32 -6.03 -2.78
C THR A 125 14.09 -7.49 -2.39
N GLY A 126 13.44 -8.26 -3.25
CA GLY A 126 13.00 -9.63 -2.92
C GLY A 126 11.80 -9.66 -1.98
N GLN A 127 11.18 -8.50 -1.69
CA GLN A 127 10.07 -8.43 -0.75
C GLN A 127 8.80 -9.06 -1.31
N PRO A 128 7.90 -9.57 -0.45
CA PRO A 128 6.64 -10.13 -0.91
C PRO A 128 5.68 -9.02 -1.35
N VAL A 129 5.06 -9.25 -2.51
CA VAL A 129 3.99 -8.40 -3.03
C VAL A 129 2.86 -9.31 -3.51
N GLU A 130 1.63 -8.83 -3.39
CA GLU A 130 0.45 -9.58 -3.82
C GLU A 130 -0.44 -8.68 -4.65
N ARG A 131 -0.77 -9.15 -5.85
CA ARG A 131 -1.69 -8.43 -6.73
C ARG A 131 -3.13 -8.74 -6.31
N LEU A 132 -3.94 -7.71 -6.11
CA LEU A 132 -5.37 -7.88 -5.82
C LEU A 132 -6.04 -8.57 -7.02
N ASN A 133 -6.82 -9.60 -6.75
CA ASN A 133 -7.59 -10.27 -7.79
C ASN A 133 -8.76 -9.36 -8.19
N VAL A 134 -8.81 -9.03 -9.47
CA VAL A 134 -9.90 -8.23 -10.05
C VAL A 134 -10.36 -8.86 -11.35
N GLN A 135 -11.66 -8.77 -11.63
CA GLN A 135 -12.20 -9.19 -12.91
C GLN A 135 -12.01 -8.06 -13.92
N GLN A 136 -11.62 -8.45 -15.10
CA GLN A 136 -11.50 -7.52 -16.22
C GLN A 136 -12.76 -7.55 -17.08
#